data_2cd673006ceec3bed42d6107caec5183
#
_entry.id   2cd673006ceec3bed42d6107caec5183
#
_cell.length_a   1.000
_cell.length_b   1.000
_cell.length_c   1.000
_cell.angle_alpha   90.00
_cell.angle_beta   90.00
_cell.angle_gamma   90.00
#
_symmetry.space_group_name_H-M   'P 1'
#
loop_
_entity.id
_entity.type
_entity.pdbx_description
1 polymer ?
#
loop_
_entity_poly.entity_id
_entity_poly.type
_entity_poly.pdbx_seq_one_letter_code
_entity_poly.pdbx_strand_id
1 'polypeptide(L)'
;MQIFKELWKMEKDDPKRFWNELAMKAMDDIYWFKAWEKVFEWDYPRFSWFKGGKTNIAYNCLDYKVKRFASKPAYIYENPELDLSYSITYSQLFSLVKKFASALRGSGIKRGDRVLLYLPNSIEAAAMILACARIGAI
;
A
#
# COMPACT_ATOMS: atom_id res chain seq x y z
N MET A 1 -23.45 17.14 -2.07
CA MET A 1 -24.47 16.22 -1.50
C MET A 1 -25.21 15.42 -2.58
N GLN A 2 -25.46 15.98 -3.78
CA GLN A 2 -26.13 15.29 -4.90
C GLN A 2 -25.32 14.12 -5.48
N ILE A 3 -24.00 14.31 -5.66
CA ILE A 3 -23.06 13.27 -6.18
C ILE A 3 -23.10 12.00 -5.33
N PHE A 4 -23.15 12.11 -3.99
CA PHE A 4 -23.22 10.94 -3.12
C PHE A 4 -24.53 10.17 -3.24
N LYS A 5 -25.66 10.86 -3.49
CA LYS A 5 -26.95 10.21 -3.71
C LYS A 5 -26.97 9.43 -5.01
N GLU A 6 -26.37 9.97 -6.06
CA GLU A 6 -26.26 9.31 -7.38
C GLU A 6 -25.35 8.09 -7.31
N LEU A 7 -24.19 8.19 -6.66
CA LEU A 7 -23.27 7.09 -6.43
C LEU A 7 -23.93 5.96 -5.61
N TRP A 8 -24.65 6.32 -4.56
CA TRP A 8 -25.35 5.34 -3.72
C TRP A 8 -26.50 4.65 -4.45
N LYS A 9 -27.21 5.39 -5.29
CA LYS A 9 -28.24 4.80 -6.16
C LYS A 9 -27.63 3.81 -7.15
N MET A 10 -26.55 4.18 -7.81
CA MET A 10 -25.85 3.32 -8.77
C MET A 10 -25.32 2.04 -8.10
N GLU A 11 -24.78 2.13 -6.87
CA GLU A 11 -24.31 0.97 -6.10
C GLU A 11 -25.46 -0.01 -5.79
N LYS A 12 -26.65 0.51 -5.44
CA LYS A 12 -27.84 -0.32 -5.16
C LYS A 12 -28.42 -0.97 -6.41
N ASP A 13 -28.49 -0.21 -7.51
CA ASP A 13 -29.13 -0.65 -8.75
C ASP A 13 -28.24 -1.63 -9.53
N ASP A 14 -26.95 -1.38 -9.61
CA ASP A 14 -25.95 -2.25 -10.28
C ASP A 14 -24.57 -2.18 -9.57
N PRO A 15 -24.35 -2.98 -8.52
CA PRO A 15 -23.09 -3.00 -7.80
C PRO A 15 -21.87 -3.32 -8.69
N LYS A 16 -22.03 -4.20 -9.68
CA LYS A 16 -20.94 -4.58 -10.57
C LYS A 16 -20.48 -3.40 -11.43
N ARG A 17 -21.40 -2.68 -11.99
CA ARG A 17 -21.13 -1.49 -12.79
C ARG A 17 -20.50 -0.41 -11.93
N PHE A 18 -21.05 -0.16 -10.74
CA PHE A 18 -20.54 0.82 -9.78
C PHE A 18 -19.06 0.58 -9.47
N TRP A 19 -18.71 -0.63 -9.04
CA TRP A 19 -17.33 -0.96 -8.68
C TRP A 19 -16.39 -0.97 -9.88
N ASN A 20 -16.85 -1.37 -11.08
CA ASN A 20 -16.06 -1.27 -12.30
C ASN A 20 -15.73 0.19 -12.65
N GLU A 21 -16.70 1.08 -12.61
CA GLU A 21 -16.48 2.49 -12.93
C GLU A 21 -15.54 3.16 -11.90
N LEU A 22 -15.68 2.85 -10.60
CA LEU A 22 -14.77 3.34 -9.58
C LEU A 22 -13.35 2.84 -9.78
N ALA A 23 -13.19 1.55 -10.05
CA ALA A 23 -11.87 0.94 -10.27
C ALA A 23 -11.17 1.55 -11.49
N MET A 24 -11.90 1.80 -12.57
CA MET A 24 -11.34 2.44 -13.77
C MET A 24 -10.87 3.88 -13.48
N LYS A 25 -11.59 4.63 -12.65
CA LYS A 25 -11.18 5.99 -12.22
C LYS A 25 -9.94 5.97 -11.32
N ALA A 26 -9.78 4.93 -10.49
CA ALA A 26 -8.63 4.78 -9.60
C ALA A 26 -7.40 4.15 -10.29
N MET A 27 -7.50 3.76 -11.56
CA MET A 27 -6.43 3.08 -12.29
C MET A 27 -5.15 3.91 -12.39
N ASP A 28 -5.29 5.22 -12.55
CA ASP A 28 -4.15 6.14 -12.69
C ASP A 28 -3.43 6.43 -11.36
N ASP A 29 -4.10 6.19 -10.24
CA ASP A 29 -3.56 6.44 -8.89
C ASP A 29 -2.74 5.27 -8.35
N ILE A 30 -2.95 4.06 -8.88
CA ILE A 30 -2.31 2.83 -8.43
C ILE A 30 -1.54 2.18 -9.58
N TYR A 31 -0.25 1.95 -9.35
CA TYR A 31 0.57 1.21 -10.30
C TYR A 31 0.30 -0.29 -10.23
N TRP A 32 -0.05 -0.88 -11.36
CA TRP A 32 -0.28 -2.31 -11.53
C TRP A 32 0.82 -2.91 -12.40
N PHE A 33 1.53 -3.92 -11.89
CA PHE A 33 2.49 -4.71 -12.67
C PHE A 33 1.78 -5.61 -13.70
N LYS A 34 0.56 -6.02 -13.38
CA LYS A 34 -0.39 -6.66 -14.29
C LYS A 34 -1.78 -6.14 -13.97
N ALA A 35 -2.48 -5.63 -14.97
CA ALA A 35 -3.86 -5.21 -14.82
C ALA A 35 -4.76 -6.42 -14.46
N TRP A 36 -5.88 -6.16 -13.82
CA TRP A 36 -6.87 -7.18 -13.50
C TRP A 36 -7.70 -7.57 -14.72
N GLU A 37 -8.28 -8.74 -14.66
CA GLU A 37 -9.23 -9.26 -15.64
C GLU A 37 -10.67 -8.92 -15.26
N LYS A 38 -10.97 -8.94 -13.95
CA LYS A 38 -12.27 -8.57 -13.39
C LYS A 38 -12.03 -7.75 -12.11
N VAL A 39 -12.81 -6.67 -11.93
CA VAL A 39 -12.75 -5.84 -10.72
C VAL A 39 -13.33 -6.60 -9.53
N PHE A 40 -14.48 -7.21 -9.72
CA PHE A 40 -15.20 -7.93 -8.68
C PHE A 40 -15.81 -9.21 -9.23
N GLU A 41 -15.66 -10.30 -8.51
CA GLU A 41 -16.27 -11.57 -8.80
C GLU A 41 -16.89 -12.14 -7.52
N TRP A 42 -18.18 -12.46 -7.58
CA TRP A 42 -18.93 -13.08 -6.51
C TRP A 42 -19.25 -14.52 -6.89
N ASP A 43 -18.75 -15.45 -6.06
CA ASP A 43 -19.04 -16.88 -6.11
C ASP A 43 -19.30 -17.33 -4.68
N TYR A 44 -20.58 -17.24 -4.25
CA TYR A 44 -20.95 -17.48 -2.86
C TYR A 44 -20.45 -18.85 -2.35
N PRO A 45 -19.82 -18.93 -1.16
CA PRO A 45 -19.55 -17.85 -0.19
C PRO A 45 -18.25 -17.07 -0.44
N ARG A 46 -17.64 -17.22 -1.60
CA ARG A 46 -16.35 -16.58 -1.94
C ARG A 46 -16.59 -15.34 -2.77
N PHE A 47 -15.70 -14.38 -2.59
CA PHE A 47 -15.60 -13.20 -3.46
C PHE A 47 -14.14 -12.87 -3.69
N SER A 48 -13.85 -12.26 -4.81
CA SER A 48 -12.51 -11.78 -5.13
C SER A 48 -12.56 -10.39 -5.77
N TRP A 49 -11.58 -9.57 -5.40
CA TRP A 49 -11.36 -8.25 -5.98
C TRP A 49 -10.15 -8.28 -6.89
N PHE A 50 -10.21 -7.53 -7.99
CA PHE A 50 -9.09 -7.34 -8.93
C PHE A 50 -8.46 -8.66 -9.38
N LYS A 51 -9.30 -9.63 -9.75
CA LYS A 51 -8.86 -10.98 -10.15
C LYS A 51 -7.81 -10.90 -11.26
N GLY A 52 -6.70 -11.64 -11.08
CA GLY A 52 -5.58 -11.66 -12.02
C GLY A 52 -4.65 -10.46 -11.94
N GLY A 53 -5.03 -9.39 -11.23
CA GLY A 53 -4.21 -8.20 -11.03
C GLY A 53 -2.98 -8.47 -10.16
N LYS A 54 -1.89 -7.74 -10.43
CA LYS A 54 -0.67 -7.77 -9.61
C LYS A 54 -0.22 -6.36 -9.29
N THR A 55 -0.16 -6.05 -8.03
CA THR A 55 0.36 -4.79 -7.49
C THR A 55 1.19 -5.05 -6.24
N ASN A 56 1.88 -4.03 -5.75
CA ASN A 56 2.61 -4.07 -4.49
C ASN A 56 2.41 -2.76 -3.74
N ILE A 57 1.96 -2.84 -2.50
CA ILE A 57 1.64 -1.65 -1.71
C ILE A 57 2.88 -0.81 -1.43
N ALA A 58 4.03 -1.41 -1.10
CA ALA A 58 5.26 -0.67 -0.85
C ALA A 58 5.75 0.05 -2.12
N TYR A 59 5.60 -0.56 -3.29
CA TYR A 59 5.90 0.10 -4.56
C TYR A 59 5.03 1.34 -4.77
N ASN A 60 3.73 1.22 -4.58
CA ASN A 60 2.78 2.32 -4.76
C ASN A 60 2.97 3.45 -3.75
N CYS A 61 3.18 3.10 -2.47
CA CYS A 61 3.36 4.10 -1.42
C CYS A 61 4.72 4.80 -1.48
N LEU A 62 5.75 4.15 -2.02
CA LEU A 62 7.12 4.61 -1.89
C LEU A 62 7.84 4.74 -3.24
N ASP A 63 8.09 3.62 -3.95
CA ASP A 63 8.89 3.65 -5.19
C ASP A 63 8.28 4.52 -6.28
N TYR A 64 6.97 4.44 -6.44
CA TYR A 64 6.24 5.27 -7.40
C TYR A 64 6.22 6.74 -7.00
N LYS A 65 6.11 7.02 -5.69
CA LYS A 65 6.03 8.38 -5.16
C LYS A 65 7.39 9.07 -5.05
N VAL A 66 8.49 8.36 -4.78
CA VAL A 66 9.82 8.95 -4.63
C VAL A 66 10.29 9.66 -5.89
N LYS A 67 9.87 9.24 -7.06
CA LYS A 67 10.18 9.89 -8.35
C LYS A 67 9.72 11.35 -8.40
N ARG A 68 8.61 11.67 -7.72
CA ARG A 68 7.99 13.00 -7.72
C ARG A 68 8.21 13.77 -6.42
N PHE A 69 8.37 13.06 -5.30
CA PHE A 69 8.33 13.64 -3.96
C PHE A 69 9.59 13.34 -3.14
N ALA A 70 10.74 13.09 -3.77
CA ALA A 70 11.97 12.64 -3.10
C ALA A 70 12.34 13.44 -1.85
N SER A 71 12.25 14.77 -1.91
CA SER A 71 12.63 15.67 -0.81
C SER A 71 11.49 16.02 0.16
N LYS A 72 10.24 15.59 -0.14
CA LYS A 72 9.11 15.85 0.77
C LYS A 72 9.21 14.95 2.01
N PRO A 73 8.77 15.42 3.19
CA PRO A 73 8.59 14.56 4.36
C PRO A 73 7.62 13.41 4.03
N ALA A 74 8.04 12.19 4.31
CA ALA A 74 7.21 10.99 4.22
C ALA A 74 6.56 10.66 5.56
N TYR A 75 7.34 10.79 6.65
CA TYR A 75 6.86 10.66 8.01
C TYR A 75 7.41 11.79 8.88
N ILE A 76 6.63 12.20 9.85
CA ILE A 76 7.02 13.07 10.96
C ILE A 76 6.84 12.22 12.22
N TYR A 77 7.90 12.11 13.01
CA TYR A 77 7.89 11.43 14.29
C TYR A 77 7.90 12.47 15.40
N GLU A 78 6.99 12.32 16.33
CA GLU A 78 6.92 13.17 17.53
C GLU A 78 6.77 12.29 18.77
N ASN A 79 7.57 12.60 19.77
CA ASN A 79 7.50 12.00 21.09
C ASN A 79 7.55 13.13 22.15
N PRO A 80 6.41 13.59 22.64
CA PRO A 80 6.36 14.69 23.62
C PRO A 80 7.01 14.36 24.97
N GLU A 81 7.05 13.08 25.35
CA GLU A 81 7.66 12.66 26.63
C GLU A 81 9.19 12.81 26.60
N LEU A 82 9.79 12.70 25.41
CA LEU A 82 11.24 12.82 25.22
C LEU A 82 11.62 14.16 24.59
N ASP A 83 10.68 15.05 24.36
CA ASP A 83 10.86 16.31 23.61
C ASP A 83 11.56 16.08 22.26
N LEU A 84 11.15 15.04 21.58
CA LEU A 84 11.80 14.58 20.35
C LEU A 84 10.86 14.73 19.15
N SER A 85 11.28 15.51 18.16
CA SER A 85 10.58 15.66 16.88
C SER A 85 11.58 15.60 15.72
N TYR A 86 11.32 14.73 14.73
CA TYR A 86 12.10 14.68 13.48
C TYR A 86 11.30 14.12 12.33
N SER A 87 11.77 14.35 11.11
CA SER A 87 11.11 13.85 9.91
C SER A 87 12.08 13.06 9.03
N ILE A 88 11.51 12.16 8.24
CA ILE A 88 12.22 11.43 7.18
C ILE A 88 11.58 11.73 5.83
N THR A 89 12.40 12.03 4.82
CA THR A 89 11.94 12.27 3.46
C THR A 89 11.59 10.96 2.74
N TYR A 90 10.84 11.04 1.61
CA TYR A 90 10.57 9.89 0.76
C TYR A 90 11.86 9.21 0.29
N SER A 91 12.90 9.97 -0.08
CA SER A 91 14.19 9.41 -0.50
C SER A 91 14.91 8.66 0.61
N GLN A 92 14.91 9.21 1.83
CA GLN A 92 15.51 8.56 3.00
C GLN A 92 14.74 7.30 3.41
N LEU A 93 13.39 7.39 3.44
CA LEU A 93 12.53 6.23 3.71
C LEU A 93 12.73 5.13 2.67
N PHE A 94 12.80 5.48 1.40
CA PHE A 94 13.09 4.54 0.32
C PHE A 94 14.40 3.77 0.53
N SER A 95 15.46 4.50 0.90
CA SER A 95 16.76 3.91 1.18
C SER A 95 16.72 2.98 2.40
N LEU A 96 16.01 3.38 3.46
CA LEU A 96 15.84 2.58 4.68
C LEU A 96 15.06 1.29 4.41
N VAL A 97 13.92 1.40 3.70
CA VAL A 97 13.09 0.24 3.30
C VAL A 97 13.86 -0.74 2.42
N LYS A 98 14.70 -0.25 1.51
CA LYS A 98 15.58 -1.10 0.70
C LYS A 98 16.59 -1.87 1.54
N LYS A 99 17.21 -1.22 2.52
CA LYS A 99 18.18 -1.86 3.45
C LYS A 99 17.47 -2.96 4.25
N PHE A 100 16.31 -2.68 4.83
CA PHE A 100 15.53 -3.66 5.59
C PHE A 100 15.06 -4.83 4.72
N ALA A 101 14.56 -4.57 3.53
CA ALA A 101 14.16 -5.60 2.59
C ALA A 101 15.34 -6.51 2.17
N SER A 102 16.52 -5.93 1.99
CA SER A 102 17.75 -6.68 1.71
C SER A 102 18.17 -7.55 2.90
N ALA A 103 18.13 -7.01 4.13
CA ALA A 103 18.45 -7.76 5.34
C ALA A 103 17.49 -8.93 5.56
N LEU A 104 16.18 -8.71 5.42
CA LEU A 104 15.17 -9.78 5.51
C LEU A 104 15.43 -10.90 4.50
N ARG A 105 15.72 -10.56 3.25
CA ARG A 105 16.09 -11.56 2.21
C ARG A 105 17.38 -12.28 2.55
N GLY A 106 18.39 -11.56 3.03
CA GLY A 106 19.66 -12.15 3.47
C GLY A 106 19.48 -13.11 4.64
N SER A 107 18.48 -12.90 5.48
CA SER A 107 18.07 -13.82 6.56
C SER A 107 17.20 -14.99 6.08
N GLY A 108 16.97 -15.13 4.78
CA GLY A 108 16.22 -16.23 4.20
C GLY A 108 14.71 -16.01 4.10
N ILE A 109 14.19 -14.84 4.46
CA ILE A 109 12.75 -14.53 4.38
C ILE A 109 12.33 -14.44 2.92
N LYS A 110 11.26 -15.16 2.58
CA LYS A 110 10.70 -15.28 1.24
C LYS A 110 9.26 -14.75 1.19
N ARG A 111 8.73 -14.65 -0.02
CA ARG A 111 7.33 -14.32 -0.24
C ARG A 111 6.41 -15.32 0.46
N GLY A 112 5.45 -14.81 1.23
CA GLY A 112 4.47 -15.60 1.98
C GLY A 112 4.93 -15.99 3.38
N ASP A 113 6.20 -15.79 3.74
CA ASP A 113 6.67 -15.99 5.10
C ASP A 113 6.03 -14.95 6.03
N ARG A 114 5.81 -15.36 7.27
CA ARG A 114 5.23 -14.51 8.32
C ARG A 114 6.34 -13.89 9.16
N VAL A 115 6.31 -12.57 9.28
CA VAL A 115 7.27 -11.79 10.08
C VAL A 115 6.51 -11.11 11.21
N LEU A 116 6.83 -11.46 12.44
CA LEU A 116 6.30 -10.77 13.61
C LEU A 116 7.14 -9.53 13.90
N LEU A 117 6.50 -8.37 13.95
CA LEU A 117 7.13 -7.11 14.35
C LEU A 117 6.67 -6.74 15.76
N TYR A 118 7.63 -6.67 16.68
CA TYR A 118 7.43 -6.20 18.06
C TYR A 118 8.32 -4.98 18.28
N LEU A 119 7.82 -3.81 17.90
CA LEU A 119 8.54 -2.54 17.88
C LEU A 119 7.64 -1.43 18.45
N PRO A 120 8.21 -0.43 19.11
CA PRO A 120 7.48 0.79 19.46
C PRO A 120 7.07 1.55 18.21
N ASN A 121 6.16 2.53 18.37
CA ASN A 121 5.83 3.46 17.30
C ASN A 121 7.09 4.24 16.92
N SER A 122 7.61 3.97 15.73
CA SER A 122 8.84 4.59 15.22
C SER A 122 8.85 4.59 13.69
N ILE A 123 9.72 5.38 13.09
CA ILE A 123 9.94 5.40 11.65
C ILE A 123 10.46 4.03 11.17
N GLU A 124 11.29 3.37 11.99
CA GLU A 124 11.82 2.04 11.70
C GLU A 124 10.72 0.98 11.64
N ALA A 125 9.74 1.05 12.54
CA ALA A 125 8.58 0.15 12.53
C ALA A 125 7.79 0.30 11.22
N ALA A 126 7.50 1.52 10.80
CA ALA A 126 6.81 1.82 9.54
C ALA A 126 7.64 1.35 8.32
N ALA A 127 8.96 1.60 8.34
CA ALA A 127 9.87 1.14 7.28
C ALA A 127 9.96 -0.39 7.20
N MET A 128 9.93 -1.10 8.34
CA MET A 128 9.95 -2.56 8.38
C MET A 128 8.66 -3.16 7.81
N ILE A 129 7.49 -2.57 8.10
CA ILE A 129 6.21 -2.97 7.49
C ILE A 129 6.29 -2.86 5.95
N LEU A 130 6.80 -1.73 5.46
CA LEU A 130 6.97 -1.52 4.01
C LEU A 130 8.02 -2.48 3.42
N ALA A 131 9.07 -2.84 4.16
CA ALA A 131 10.07 -3.80 3.71
C ALA A 131 9.50 -5.21 3.60
N CYS A 132 8.68 -5.66 4.56
CA CYS A 132 7.96 -6.93 4.49
C CYS A 132 7.02 -6.96 3.28
N ALA A 133 6.19 -5.92 3.12
CA ALA A 133 5.29 -5.80 1.98
C ALA A 133 6.05 -5.79 0.63
N ARG A 134 7.23 -5.15 0.58
CA ARG A 134 8.07 -5.07 -0.61
C ARG A 134 8.54 -6.43 -1.11
N ILE A 135 8.93 -7.31 -0.19
CA ILE A 135 9.39 -8.68 -0.52
C ILE A 135 8.25 -9.69 -0.62
N GLY A 136 7.02 -9.28 -0.26
CA GLY A 136 5.83 -10.13 -0.24
C GLY A 136 5.73 -11.03 0.99
N ALA A 137 6.44 -10.70 2.07
CA ALA A 137 6.23 -11.31 3.39
C ALA A 137 4.92 -10.77 4.03
N ILE A 138 4.37 -11.53 4.97
CA ILE A 138 3.12 -11.26 5.68
C ILE A 138 3.46 -10.76 7.10
#